data_63dd8dc636472c9410df4820366a7699
#
_entry.id   63dd8dc636472c9410df4820366a7699
#
_cell.length_a   1.000
_cell.length_b   1.000
_cell.length_c   1.000
_cell.angle_alpha   90.00
_cell.angle_beta   90.00
_cell.angle_gamma   90.00
#
_symmetry.space_group_name_H-M   'P 1'
#
loop_
_entity.id
_entity.type
_entity.pdbx_description
1 polymer ?
#
loop_
_entity_poly.entity_id
_entity_poly.type
_entity_poly.pdbx_seq_one_letter_code
_entity_poly.pdbx_strand_id
1 'polypeptide(L)'
;MHRRAFLQILPALAAAQSTAKPRNVIFILTDDHRFDAIGFLKGQPFLETPHLDSLARDGAHLKNAFVTTALCSPSRSSILTGKYAHKHKVIDNNTAIPKGTTFFPSYLQKAGYKTAFIGKWHMGGESDAPQPGFDRWVSFRGQGTYLPSPNGLNVDGKKVPQKGYITDELTDYAVEFIEKQKQPYFLYLSHKAVHSEFIPADRHKGKFKDQKFVPPPSLTADATDRPMWVQNQRNSWHGVDYPYHSTLDIAEYYQSYAEALCAVDESVGRILAVLQQRGELDSTLVLYMGDNGFAFGEHGLIDKRTAYEESMRVPLLARCPALFKAGQTIPQVVANLDIMPTVLEAAGLPPPVGGDGASFLPLLQGKRVPWRDSLLYEYYWERNFPQTPTVHALRTDQYKYMRYHGIWDLDELYDIQADPRELHNLIKSPAHQAVIKQMNQRLFEILESTDGMNMPLYRDKGGQSNLRNPNGPPAAPFPKAFEQPPPKPR
;
A
#
# COMPACT_ATOMS: atom_id res chain seq x y z
N MET A 1 -39.82 -3.13 -50.75
CA MET A 1 -38.78 -3.48 -49.76
C MET A 1 -38.69 -2.36 -48.74
N HIS A 2 -39.38 -2.49 -47.60
CA HIS A 2 -39.41 -1.46 -46.57
C HIS A 2 -38.48 -1.86 -45.42
N ARG A 3 -37.38 -1.12 -45.23
CA ARG A 3 -36.54 -1.22 -44.03
C ARG A 3 -37.19 -0.45 -42.89
N ARG A 4 -37.71 -1.16 -41.89
CA ARG A 4 -38.14 -0.58 -40.62
C ARG A 4 -36.89 -0.34 -39.73
N ALA A 5 -36.62 0.92 -39.43
CA ALA A 5 -35.66 1.31 -38.43
C ALA A 5 -36.28 1.11 -37.04
N PHE A 6 -35.69 0.24 -36.21
CA PHE A 6 -35.98 0.12 -34.79
C PHE A 6 -35.19 1.19 -34.03
N LEU A 7 -35.88 2.23 -33.57
CA LEU A 7 -35.34 3.12 -32.56
C LEU A 7 -35.38 2.39 -31.22
N GLN A 8 -34.20 2.01 -30.71
CA GLN A 8 -34.05 1.60 -29.32
C GLN A 8 -34.03 2.86 -28.43
N ILE A 9 -35.10 3.06 -27.67
CA ILE A 9 -35.16 4.04 -26.61
C ILE A 9 -34.44 3.43 -25.42
N LEU A 10 -33.18 3.87 -25.13
CA LEU A 10 -32.50 3.60 -23.91
C LEU A 10 -33.18 4.40 -22.77
N PRO A 11 -33.62 3.77 -21.67
CA PRO A 11 -34.06 4.52 -20.52
C PRO A 11 -32.86 5.21 -19.87
N ALA A 12 -32.92 6.54 -19.81
CA ALA A 12 -32.03 7.32 -18.99
C ALA A 12 -32.28 6.92 -17.52
N LEU A 13 -31.36 6.16 -16.92
CA LEU A 13 -31.33 5.98 -15.47
C LEU A 13 -31.01 7.35 -14.86
N ALA A 14 -32.05 8.07 -14.42
CA ALA A 14 -31.86 9.17 -13.49
C ALA A 14 -31.29 8.61 -12.20
N ALA A 15 -30.02 8.90 -11.94
CA ALA A 15 -29.38 8.60 -10.67
C ALA A 15 -30.19 9.32 -9.57
N ALA A 16 -30.92 8.57 -8.77
CA ALA A 16 -31.56 9.10 -7.58
C ALA A 16 -30.46 9.66 -6.68
N GLN A 17 -30.38 10.99 -6.58
CA GLN A 17 -29.50 11.64 -5.62
C GLN A 17 -29.91 11.17 -4.23
N SER A 18 -28.99 10.47 -3.56
CA SER A 18 -29.16 10.08 -2.17
C SER A 18 -29.37 11.33 -1.32
N THR A 19 -30.51 11.39 -0.60
CA THR A 19 -30.81 12.47 0.35
C THR A 19 -30.05 12.36 1.67
N ALA A 20 -29.04 11.46 1.73
CA ALA A 20 -28.17 11.31 2.89
C ALA A 20 -27.30 12.57 3.06
N LYS A 21 -27.28 13.10 4.29
CA LYS A 21 -26.39 14.26 4.64
C LYS A 21 -24.95 13.93 4.26
N PRO A 22 -24.23 14.89 3.66
CA PRO A 22 -22.79 14.75 3.42
C PRO A 22 -22.05 14.37 4.71
N ARG A 23 -21.16 13.37 4.62
CA ARG A 23 -20.39 12.86 5.78
C ARG A 23 -18.99 13.37 5.75
N ASN A 24 -18.43 13.65 6.91
CA ASN A 24 -16.99 13.85 6.98
C ASN A 24 -16.26 12.56 6.66
N VAL A 25 -15.12 12.67 5.99
CA VAL A 25 -14.26 11.53 5.69
C VAL A 25 -12.83 11.85 6.11
N ILE A 26 -12.23 10.95 6.87
CA ILE A 26 -10.81 11.01 7.25
C ILE A 26 -10.14 9.76 6.71
N PHE A 27 -9.11 9.95 5.90
CA PHE A 27 -8.25 8.89 5.42
C PHE A 27 -6.86 9.07 6.03
N ILE A 28 -6.44 8.11 6.83
CA ILE A 28 -5.13 8.07 7.48
C ILE A 28 -4.28 7.06 6.75
N LEU A 29 -3.18 7.51 6.16
CA LEU A 29 -2.20 6.68 5.46
C LEU A 29 -0.90 6.65 6.25
N THR A 30 -0.34 5.45 6.42
CA THR A 30 0.93 5.21 7.11
C THR A 30 1.93 4.60 6.16
N ASP A 31 3.17 5.06 6.18
CA ASP A 31 4.24 4.59 5.31
C ASP A 31 4.81 3.25 5.79
N ASP A 32 5.06 2.32 4.89
CA ASP A 32 5.69 1.01 5.17
C ASP A 32 4.99 0.20 6.28
N HIS A 33 3.69 0.34 6.47
CA HIS A 33 2.97 -0.37 7.51
C HIS A 33 2.52 -1.76 7.04
N ARG A 34 3.21 -2.79 7.52
CA ARG A 34 2.91 -4.18 7.18
C ARG A 34 1.60 -4.65 7.82
N PHE A 35 0.91 -5.56 7.12
CA PHE A 35 -0.46 -5.97 7.45
C PHE A 35 -0.63 -6.59 8.85
N ASP A 36 0.39 -7.25 9.40
CA ASP A 36 0.34 -7.97 10.68
C ASP A 36 0.94 -7.17 11.85
N ALA A 37 1.44 -5.95 11.60
CA ALA A 37 1.95 -5.07 12.65
C ALA A 37 0.80 -4.27 13.32
N ILE A 38 -0.20 -4.97 13.81
CA ILE A 38 -1.33 -4.45 14.59
C ILE A 38 -1.55 -5.34 15.80
N GLY A 39 -1.82 -4.75 16.96
CA GLY A 39 -1.88 -5.45 18.24
C GLY A 39 -2.85 -6.63 18.28
N PHE A 40 -4.08 -6.49 17.77
CA PHE A 40 -5.07 -7.56 17.79
C PHE A 40 -4.72 -8.76 16.88
N LEU A 41 -3.83 -8.60 15.91
CA LEU A 41 -3.38 -9.68 15.02
C LEU A 41 -2.27 -10.54 15.62
N LYS A 42 -1.59 -10.04 16.67
CA LYS A 42 -0.54 -10.76 17.41
C LYS A 42 0.62 -11.27 16.55
N GLY A 43 0.95 -10.57 15.45
CA GLY A 43 2.11 -10.88 14.62
C GLY A 43 3.42 -10.88 15.41
N GLN A 44 3.57 -9.88 16.31
CA GLN A 44 4.58 -9.90 17.38
C GLN A 44 3.86 -9.78 18.73
N PRO A 45 4.14 -10.67 19.71
CA PRO A 45 3.41 -10.73 20.97
C PRO A 45 3.45 -9.44 21.81
N PHE A 46 4.54 -8.66 21.67
CA PHE A 46 4.76 -7.44 22.44
C PHE A 46 4.12 -6.19 21.83
N LEU A 47 3.68 -6.27 20.57
CA LEU A 47 3.14 -5.10 19.89
C LEU A 47 1.72 -4.79 20.36
N GLU A 48 1.52 -3.56 20.83
CA GLU A 48 0.24 -3.03 21.26
C GLU A 48 -0.10 -1.78 20.45
N THR A 49 -1.31 -1.77 19.86
CA THR A 49 -1.84 -0.65 19.09
C THR A 49 -3.31 -0.39 19.48
N PRO A 50 -3.56 0.08 20.72
CA PRO A 50 -4.92 0.12 21.29
C PRO A 50 -5.90 0.96 20.48
N HIS A 51 -5.45 2.04 19.83
CA HIS A 51 -6.31 2.90 19.04
C HIS A 51 -6.61 2.31 17.65
N LEU A 52 -5.63 1.68 16.99
CA LEU A 52 -5.86 0.91 15.77
C LEU A 52 -6.75 -0.31 16.04
N ASP A 53 -6.52 -1.01 17.15
CA ASP A 53 -7.37 -2.12 17.59
C ASP A 53 -8.82 -1.67 17.80
N SER A 54 -9.02 -0.44 18.31
CA SER A 54 -10.36 0.15 18.47
C SER A 54 -11.05 0.41 17.14
N LEU A 55 -10.33 0.82 16.09
CA LEU A 55 -10.92 0.97 14.75
C LEU A 55 -11.46 -0.34 14.20
N ALA A 56 -10.78 -1.46 14.44
CA ALA A 56 -11.25 -2.79 14.04
C ALA A 56 -12.44 -3.25 14.88
N ARG A 57 -12.35 -3.09 16.20
CA ARG A 57 -13.39 -3.51 17.15
C ARG A 57 -14.69 -2.71 16.97
N ASP A 58 -14.58 -1.39 16.84
CA ASP A 58 -15.71 -0.45 16.75
C ASP A 58 -16.10 -0.14 15.29
N GLY A 59 -15.52 -0.89 14.33
CA GLY A 59 -15.72 -0.74 12.91
C GLY A 59 -15.53 -2.06 12.16
N ALA A 60 -14.61 -2.10 11.20
CA ALA A 60 -14.34 -3.26 10.37
C ALA A 60 -12.84 -3.41 10.08
N HIS A 61 -12.38 -4.66 10.02
CA HIS A 61 -11.08 -5.07 9.50
C HIS A 61 -11.25 -5.69 8.11
N LEU A 62 -10.70 -5.06 7.07
CA LEU A 62 -10.64 -5.61 5.73
C LEU A 62 -9.39 -6.50 5.65
N LYS A 63 -9.57 -7.78 5.96
CA LYS A 63 -8.49 -8.75 6.21
C LYS A 63 -7.52 -8.93 5.03
N ASN A 64 -8.03 -8.85 3.80
CA ASN A 64 -7.29 -9.07 2.56
C ASN A 64 -7.19 -7.77 1.77
N ALA A 65 -6.49 -6.78 2.35
CA ALA A 65 -6.22 -5.50 1.71
C ALA A 65 -4.80 -5.46 1.14
N PHE A 66 -4.68 -5.02 -0.11
CA PHE A 66 -3.44 -5.05 -0.86
C PHE A 66 -3.17 -3.72 -1.55
N VAL A 67 -1.89 -3.49 -1.86
CA VAL A 67 -1.48 -2.46 -2.81
C VAL A 67 -1.15 -3.10 -4.16
N THR A 68 -1.41 -2.37 -5.24
CA THR A 68 -1.14 -2.84 -6.61
C THR A 68 0.31 -2.64 -7.02
N THR A 69 1.07 -1.85 -6.24
CA THR A 69 2.52 -1.70 -6.33
C THR A 69 3.06 -1.44 -4.94
N ALA A 70 3.93 -2.30 -4.42
CA ALA A 70 4.53 -2.14 -3.09
C ALA A 70 5.69 -1.15 -3.12
N LEU A 71 5.37 0.12 -3.36
CA LEU A 71 6.30 1.24 -3.38
C LEU A 71 5.54 2.55 -3.14
N CYS A 72 6.10 3.45 -2.34
CA CYS A 72 5.42 4.66 -1.84
C CYS A 72 4.72 5.46 -2.94
N SER A 73 5.47 6.04 -3.91
CA SER A 73 4.90 6.95 -4.91
C SER A 73 3.87 6.28 -5.83
N PRO A 74 4.10 5.08 -6.38
CA PRO A 74 3.09 4.36 -7.16
C PRO A 74 1.82 4.06 -6.37
N SER A 75 1.94 3.53 -5.14
CA SER A 75 0.78 3.22 -4.31
C SER A 75 -0.05 4.46 -3.96
N ARG A 76 0.60 5.57 -3.57
CA ARG A 76 -0.06 6.86 -3.28
C ARG A 76 -0.77 7.41 -4.50
N SER A 77 -0.17 7.27 -5.67
CA SER A 77 -0.78 7.65 -6.95
C SER A 77 -2.00 6.78 -7.27
N SER A 78 -1.92 5.47 -7.03
CA SER A 78 -3.05 4.54 -7.18
C SER A 78 -4.21 4.91 -6.26
N ILE A 79 -3.95 5.24 -4.98
CA ILE A 79 -4.97 5.72 -4.03
C ILE A 79 -5.69 6.97 -4.54
N LEU A 80 -4.92 7.96 -5.02
CA LEU A 80 -5.46 9.26 -5.42
C LEU A 80 -6.18 9.25 -6.78
N THR A 81 -5.84 8.30 -7.66
CA THR A 81 -6.39 8.23 -9.02
C THR A 81 -7.34 7.05 -9.25
N GLY A 82 -7.33 6.04 -8.37
CA GLY A 82 -8.06 4.79 -8.55
C GLY A 82 -7.59 3.97 -9.74
N LYS A 83 -6.31 4.09 -10.15
CA LYS A 83 -5.75 3.49 -11.36
C LYS A 83 -4.51 2.67 -11.05
N TYR A 84 -4.22 1.68 -11.91
CA TYR A 84 -2.96 0.95 -11.90
C TYR A 84 -1.77 1.85 -12.28
N ALA A 85 -0.54 1.45 -11.88
CA ALA A 85 0.67 2.23 -12.13
C ALA A 85 0.97 2.39 -13.63
N HIS A 86 0.70 1.37 -14.46
CA HIS A 86 0.83 1.49 -15.91
C HIS A 86 -0.11 2.55 -16.53
N LYS A 87 -1.24 2.91 -15.87
CA LYS A 87 -2.18 3.96 -16.33
C LYS A 87 -1.83 5.34 -15.81
N HIS A 88 -1.56 5.48 -14.49
CA HIS A 88 -1.20 6.79 -13.93
C HIS A 88 0.27 7.17 -14.15
N LYS A 89 1.13 6.27 -14.61
CA LYS A 89 2.53 6.49 -15.02
C LYS A 89 3.52 6.86 -13.91
N VAL A 90 3.12 6.85 -12.65
CA VAL A 90 4.03 6.96 -11.51
C VAL A 90 4.45 5.54 -11.13
N ILE A 91 5.56 5.07 -11.66
CA ILE A 91 5.97 3.67 -11.57
C ILE A 91 7.08 3.42 -10.55
N ASP A 92 7.72 4.47 -10.09
CA ASP A 92 8.81 4.46 -9.10
C ASP A 92 8.79 5.73 -8.25
N ASN A 93 9.70 5.82 -7.27
CA ASN A 93 9.80 6.97 -6.38
C ASN A 93 10.45 8.21 -7.02
N ASN A 94 10.96 8.10 -8.24
CA ASN A 94 11.61 9.20 -8.96
C ASN A 94 10.71 9.81 -10.05
N THR A 95 9.64 9.10 -10.41
CA THR A 95 8.72 9.53 -11.46
C THR A 95 7.73 10.55 -10.93
N ALA A 96 7.77 11.74 -11.48
CA ALA A 96 6.80 12.80 -11.17
C ALA A 96 5.41 12.43 -11.70
N ILE A 97 4.38 12.91 -11.00
CA ILE A 97 3.02 12.76 -11.48
C ILE A 97 2.82 13.49 -12.82
N PRO A 98 2.19 12.89 -13.83
CA PRO A 98 1.95 13.55 -15.11
C PRO A 98 1.14 14.85 -14.93
N LYS A 99 1.55 15.89 -15.64
CA LYS A 99 0.85 17.18 -15.63
C LYS A 99 -0.60 17.00 -16.07
N GLY A 100 -1.53 17.61 -15.33
CA GLY A 100 -2.98 17.52 -15.61
C GLY A 100 -3.66 16.30 -14.99
N THR A 101 -2.95 15.48 -14.21
CA THR A 101 -3.59 14.40 -13.42
C THR A 101 -4.63 14.97 -12.46
N THR A 102 -5.83 14.42 -12.52
CA THR A 102 -6.91 14.78 -11.59
C THR A 102 -6.93 13.80 -10.42
N PHE A 103 -6.87 14.34 -9.21
CA PHE A 103 -7.00 13.58 -7.97
C PHE A 103 -8.44 13.60 -7.45
N PHE A 104 -8.90 12.51 -6.85
CA PHE A 104 -10.29 12.39 -6.41
C PHE A 104 -10.74 13.48 -5.41
N PRO A 105 -9.90 14.07 -4.54
CA PRO A 105 -10.33 15.15 -3.67
C PRO A 105 -10.87 16.38 -4.42
N SER A 106 -10.49 16.57 -5.69
CA SER A 106 -11.06 17.62 -6.55
C SER A 106 -12.58 17.46 -6.78
N TYR A 107 -13.08 16.21 -6.77
CA TYR A 107 -14.54 15.96 -6.90
C TYR A 107 -15.25 16.29 -5.59
N LEU A 108 -14.64 15.98 -4.45
CA LEU A 108 -15.17 16.37 -3.13
C LEU A 108 -15.20 17.89 -2.96
N GLN A 109 -14.14 18.58 -3.36
CA GLN A 109 -14.06 20.03 -3.31
C GLN A 109 -15.17 20.69 -4.14
N LYS A 110 -15.39 20.18 -5.38
CA LYS A 110 -16.49 20.64 -6.24
C LYS A 110 -17.87 20.38 -5.65
N ALA A 111 -18.02 19.37 -4.80
CA ALA A 111 -19.25 19.04 -4.08
C ALA A 111 -19.40 19.82 -2.76
N GLY A 112 -18.52 20.78 -2.48
CA GLY A 112 -18.61 21.66 -1.31
C GLY A 112 -17.90 21.17 -0.05
N TYR A 113 -17.10 20.09 -0.16
CA TYR A 113 -16.25 19.68 0.97
C TYR A 113 -15.07 20.63 1.16
N LYS A 114 -14.67 20.85 2.40
CA LYS A 114 -13.34 21.38 2.72
C LYS A 114 -12.35 20.24 2.72
N THR A 115 -11.29 20.38 1.94
CA THR A 115 -10.32 19.32 1.70
C THR A 115 -8.96 19.68 2.27
N ALA A 116 -8.31 18.72 2.96
CA ALA A 116 -6.96 18.89 3.47
C ALA A 116 -6.07 17.72 3.10
N PHE A 117 -4.82 18.03 2.74
CA PHE A 117 -3.72 17.09 2.69
C PHE A 117 -2.69 17.49 3.75
N ILE A 118 -2.35 16.56 4.65
CA ILE A 118 -1.40 16.78 5.73
C ILE A 118 -0.42 15.61 5.78
N GLY A 119 0.85 15.84 5.43
CA GLY A 119 1.91 14.87 5.55
C GLY A 119 2.70 14.56 4.27
N LYS A 120 3.14 13.32 4.12
CA LYS A 120 4.01 12.86 3.03
C LYS A 120 3.27 12.76 1.71
N TRP A 121 3.65 13.62 0.76
CA TRP A 121 3.18 13.57 -0.63
C TRP A 121 3.97 12.56 -1.46
N HIS A 122 5.27 12.77 -1.56
CA HIS A 122 6.26 11.88 -2.18
C HIS A 122 5.89 11.34 -3.57
N MET A 123 5.32 12.15 -4.42
CA MET A 123 5.11 11.81 -5.84
C MET A 123 5.97 12.72 -6.72
N GLY A 124 7.13 12.17 -7.14
CA GLY A 124 8.16 12.90 -7.88
C GLY A 124 9.23 13.57 -7.02
N GLY A 125 9.37 13.20 -5.76
CA GLY A 125 10.50 13.46 -4.84
C GLY A 125 10.89 14.91 -4.55
N GLU A 126 10.89 15.75 -5.55
CA GLU A 126 11.51 17.07 -5.51
C GLU A 126 10.56 18.22 -5.12
N SER A 127 9.25 18.01 -5.14
CA SER A 127 8.27 19.06 -4.86
C SER A 127 7.37 18.71 -3.69
N ASP A 128 7.16 19.68 -2.81
CA ASP A 128 6.17 19.68 -1.75
C ASP A 128 5.08 20.75 -1.96
N ALA A 129 4.99 21.30 -3.17
CA ALA A 129 4.03 22.33 -3.51
C ALA A 129 2.59 21.86 -3.38
N PRO A 130 1.65 22.74 -2.98
CA PRO A 130 0.22 22.43 -2.93
C PRO A 130 -0.29 21.84 -4.25
N GLN A 131 -1.15 20.83 -4.14
CA GLN A 131 -1.72 20.13 -5.27
C GLN A 131 -3.21 20.47 -5.45
N PRO A 132 -3.73 20.42 -6.70
CA PRO A 132 -5.15 20.64 -6.95
C PRO A 132 -6.04 19.66 -6.17
N GLY A 133 -7.17 20.15 -5.69
CA GLY A 133 -8.14 19.36 -4.94
C GLY A 133 -8.01 19.48 -3.42
N PHE A 134 -7.08 20.30 -2.93
CA PHE A 134 -6.89 20.54 -1.49
C PHE A 134 -6.95 22.03 -1.16
N ASP A 135 -7.78 22.38 -0.18
CA ASP A 135 -7.92 23.76 0.35
C ASP A 135 -6.88 24.06 1.42
N ARG A 136 -6.47 23.04 2.17
CA ARG A 136 -5.41 23.08 3.18
C ARG A 136 -4.31 22.14 2.79
N TRP A 137 -3.08 22.61 2.85
CA TRP A 137 -1.90 21.85 2.48
C TRP A 137 -0.82 21.94 3.53
N VAL A 138 -0.39 20.80 4.07
CA VAL A 138 0.80 20.70 4.92
C VAL A 138 1.61 19.52 4.40
N SER A 139 2.82 19.75 3.90
CA SER A 139 3.65 18.69 3.35
C SER A 139 5.13 19.00 3.54
N PHE A 140 5.96 18.08 3.10
CA PHE A 140 7.41 18.20 3.10
C PHE A 140 8.01 17.55 1.85
N ARG A 141 9.25 17.89 1.53
CA ARG A 141 9.94 17.40 0.35
C ARG A 141 10.41 15.96 0.53
N GLY A 142 10.21 15.14 -0.50
CA GLY A 142 10.69 13.76 -0.55
C GLY A 142 10.21 12.89 0.59
N GLN A 143 11.13 12.22 1.27
CA GLN A 143 10.86 11.34 2.41
C GLN A 143 10.61 12.10 3.73
N GLY A 144 10.97 13.40 3.81
CA GLY A 144 10.94 14.14 5.06
C GLY A 144 11.90 13.60 6.12
N THR A 145 11.78 14.11 7.34
CA THR A 145 12.59 13.69 8.50
C THR A 145 11.70 13.45 9.71
N TYR A 146 12.13 12.59 10.63
CA TYR A 146 11.41 12.35 11.89
C TYR A 146 11.55 13.49 12.89
N LEU A 147 12.75 14.04 13.00
CA LEU A 147 13.13 15.06 13.96
C LEU A 147 13.15 16.46 13.31
N PRO A 148 13.16 17.54 14.11
CA PRO A 148 13.25 18.90 13.59
C PRO A 148 14.32 19.08 12.54
N SER A 149 13.98 19.77 11.46
CA SER A 149 14.87 19.97 10.32
C SER A 149 14.75 21.39 9.77
N PRO A 150 15.86 22.00 9.32
CA PRO A 150 15.84 23.31 8.66
C PRO A 150 15.05 23.29 7.34
N ASN A 151 14.86 22.13 6.72
CA ASN A 151 14.08 21.98 5.47
C ASN A 151 12.58 22.25 5.69
N GLY A 152 12.09 22.11 6.93
CA GLY A 152 10.77 22.52 7.36
C GLY A 152 9.61 21.86 6.63
N LEU A 153 8.42 22.38 6.90
CA LEU A 153 7.18 22.01 6.24
C LEU A 153 6.81 23.05 5.17
N ASN A 154 6.04 22.65 4.20
CA ASN A 154 5.32 23.55 3.32
C ASN A 154 3.86 23.64 3.80
N VAL A 155 3.51 24.80 4.36
CA VAL A 155 2.15 25.08 4.85
C VAL A 155 1.49 26.06 3.89
N ASP A 156 0.54 25.59 3.09
CA ASP A 156 -0.21 26.39 2.10
C ASP A 156 0.72 27.20 1.16
N GLY A 157 1.81 26.60 0.69
CA GLY A 157 2.79 27.21 -0.19
C GLY A 157 3.91 27.99 0.53
N LYS A 158 3.87 28.09 1.86
CA LYS A 158 4.91 28.80 2.64
C LYS A 158 5.79 27.79 3.39
N LYS A 159 7.10 28.01 3.33
CA LYS A 159 8.04 27.21 4.13
C LYS A 159 7.96 27.60 5.61
N VAL A 160 7.81 26.58 6.45
CA VAL A 160 7.70 26.70 7.90
C VAL A 160 8.66 25.68 8.53
N PRO A 161 9.48 26.04 9.53
CA PRO A 161 10.34 25.08 10.21
C PRO A 161 9.53 23.95 10.86
N GLN A 162 9.98 22.71 10.70
CA GLN A 162 9.49 21.60 11.51
C GLN A 162 10.04 21.75 12.94
N LYS A 163 9.17 21.79 13.94
CA LYS A 163 9.51 22.10 15.32
C LYS A 163 9.63 20.88 16.22
N GLY A 164 8.93 19.82 15.90
CA GLY A 164 8.81 18.63 16.72
C GLY A 164 9.00 17.33 15.97
N TYR A 165 8.64 16.24 16.64
CA TYR A 165 8.56 14.92 16.04
C TYR A 165 7.46 14.91 14.96
N ILE A 166 7.78 14.50 13.75
CA ILE A 166 6.93 14.75 12.58
C ILE A 166 5.52 14.18 12.74
N THR A 167 5.37 12.96 13.32
CA THR A 167 4.05 12.34 13.49
C THR A 167 3.16 13.18 14.40
N ASP A 168 3.72 13.74 15.47
CA ASP A 168 2.98 14.61 16.41
C ASP A 168 2.59 15.93 15.75
N GLU A 169 3.52 16.56 15.03
CA GLU A 169 3.29 17.85 14.38
C GLU A 169 2.25 17.74 13.26
N LEU A 170 2.28 16.66 12.45
CA LEU A 170 1.23 16.41 11.45
C LEU A 170 -0.14 16.16 12.11
N THR A 171 -0.15 15.50 13.27
CA THR A 171 -1.37 15.27 14.03
C THR A 171 -1.93 16.57 14.60
N ASP A 172 -1.08 17.48 15.06
CA ASP A 172 -1.49 18.81 15.52
C ASP A 172 -2.19 19.60 14.40
N TYR A 173 -1.61 19.62 13.19
CA TYR A 173 -2.25 20.23 12.02
C TYR A 173 -3.57 19.56 11.64
N ALA A 174 -3.66 18.24 11.78
CA ALA A 174 -4.88 17.50 11.49
C ALA A 174 -6.00 17.83 12.50
N VAL A 175 -5.69 17.84 13.78
CA VAL A 175 -6.63 18.23 14.86
C VAL A 175 -7.08 19.67 14.65
N GLU A 176 -6.15 20.60 14.43
CA GLU A 176 -6.46 22.02 14.15
C GLU A 176 -7.39 22.15 12.93
N PHE A 177 -7.15 21.39 11.87
CA PHE A 177 -8.03 21.40 10.71
C PHE A 177 -9.44 20.93 11.05
N ILE A 178 -9.59 19.79 11.74
CA ILE A 178 -10.89 19.22 12.14
C ILE A 178 -11.67 20.22 13.01
N GLU A 179 -11.03 20.81 14.03
CA GLU A 179 -11.67 21.75 14.97
C GLU A 179 -12.26 22.99 14.28
N LYS A 180 -11.61 23.47 13.22
CA LYS A 180 -12.03 24.66 12.48
C LYS A 180 -13.18 24.44 11.51
N GLN A 181 -13.56 23.18 11.20
CA GLN A 181 -14.57 22.93 10.17
C GLN A 181 -15.99 23.14 10.70
N LYS A 182 -16.81 23.75 9.85
CA LYS A 182 -18.26 23.96 10.08
C LYS A 182 -19.11 23.35 8.97
N GLN A 183 -18.48 22.78 7.94
CA GLN A 183 -19.09 22.14 6.78
C GLN A 183 -18.45 20.77 6.55
N PRO A 184 -19.01 19.92 5.71
CA PRO A 184 -18.40 18.62 5.42
C PRO A 184 -16.97 18.75 4.96
N TYR A 185 -16.10 17.86 5.44
CA TYR A 185 -14.67 17.89 5.13
C TYR A 185 -14.12 16.51 4.77
N PHE A 186 -13.03 16.56 4.02
CA PHE A 186 -12.18 15.43 3.73
C PHE A 186 -10.75 15.74 4.22
N LEU A 187 -10.25 14.92 5.10
CA LEU A 187 -8.86 14.97 5.57
C LEU A 187 -8.08 13.77 5.06
N TYR A 188 -6.98 14.01 4.35
CA TYR A 188 -5.98 13.01 4.01
C TYR A 188 -4.76 13.25 4.92
N LEU A 189 -4.66 12.49 6.02
CA LEU A 189 -3.51 12.51 6.92
C LEU A 189 -2.52 11.43 6.49
N SER A 190 -1.34 11.82 6.05
CA SER A 190 -0.34 10.96 5.43
C SER A 190 0.96 10.98 6.23
N HIS A 191 1.11 10.04 7.17
CA HIS A 191 2.31 9.95 8.01
C HIS A 191 3.57 9.56 7.23
N LYS A 192 4.75 10.08 7.65
CA LYS A 192 6.05 9.55 7.29
C LYS A 192 6.33 8.22 8.00
N ALA A 193 5.91 8.11 9.25
CA ALA A 193 6.02 6.87 10.01
C ALA A 193 5.14 5.78 9.34
N VAL A 194 5.59 4.54 9.27
CA VAL A 194 6.80 4.02 9.88
C VAL A 194 7.90 3.70 8.83
N HIS A 195 8.23 4.67 7.98
CA HIS A 195 9.29 4.50 6.96
C HIS A 195 10.65 4.34 7.62
N SER A 196 11.51 3.58 6.98
CA SER A 196 12.90 3.36 7.42
C SER A 196 13.62 4.66 7.76
N GLU A 197 14.55 4.56 8.52
CA GLU A 197 15.31 4.97 9.66
C GLU A 197 14.61 4.61 10.98
N PHE A 198 13.30 4.40 11.02
CA PHE A 198 12.50 3.98 12.19
C PHE A 198 12.88 4.71 13.48
N ILE A 199 12.99 6.04 13.39
CA ILE A 199 13.32 6.86 14.56
C ILE A 199 12.06 7.06 15.41
N PRO A 200 11.95 6.49 16.61
CA PRO A 200 10.80 6.66 17.47
C PRO A 200 10.77 8.05 18.12
N ALA A 201 9.60 8.47 18.57
CA ALA A 201 9.50 9.60 19.48
C ALA A 201 10.22 9.27 20.82
N ASP A 202 10.81 10.25 21.47
CA ASP A 202 11.61 10.04 22.70
C ASP A 202 10.86 9.25 23.79
N ARG A 203 9.52 9.48 23.91
CA ARG A 203 8.65 8.76 24.85
C ARG A 203 8.48 7.26 24.55
N HIS A 204 8.83 6.83 23.35
CA HIS A 204 8.71 5.42 22.92
C HIS A 204 10.06 4.74 22.77
N LYS A 205 11.15 5.47 22.80
CA LYS A 205 12.51 4.97 22.61
C LYS A 205 12.85 3.92 23.64
N GLY A 206 13.23 2.73 23.18
CA GLY A 206 13.59 1.60 24.03
C GLY A 206 12.41 0.86 24.65
N LYS A 207 11.16 1.18 24.27
CA LYS A 207 9.95 0.53 24.80
C LYS A 207 9.96 -0.99 24.62
N PHE A 208 10.55 -1.46 23.53
CA PHE A 208 10.57 -2.88 23.17
C PHE A 208 11.95 -3.52 23.22
N LYS A 209 12.96 -2.83 23.78
CA LYS A 209 14.36 -3.26 23.82
C LYS A 209 14.56 -4.68 24.38
N ASP A 210 13.80 -5.03 25.43
CA ASP A 210 13.94 -6.31 26.11
C ASP A 210 12.88 -7.35 25.64
N GLN A 211 12.13 -7.02 24.60
CA GLN A 211 11.11 -7.89 24.06
C GLN A 211 11.67 -8.86 23.03
N LYS A 212 11.25 -10.12 23.12
CA LYS A 212 11.70 -11.16 22.20
C LYS A 212 11.01 -11.00 20.84
N PHE A 213 11.78 -10.68 19.81
CA PHE A 213 11.35 -10.74 18.43
C PHE A 213 11.13 -12.19 17.98
N VAL A 214 10.01 -12.45 17.31
CA VAL A 214 9.72 -13.74 16.67
C VAL A 214 10.10 -13.63 15.20
N PRO A 215 11.22 -14.22 14.77
CA PRO A 215 11.64 -14.12 13.37
C PRO A 215 10.69 -14.87 12.46
N PRO A 216 10.51 -14.40 11.20
CA PRO A 216 9.67 -15.10 10.24
C PRO A 216 10.29 -16.47 9.88
N PRO A 217 9.43 -17.51 9.71
CA PRO A 217 9.94 -18.84 9.33
C PRO A 217 10.75 -18.85 8.03
N SER A 218 10.40 -17.97 7.09
CA SER A 218 11.09 -17.85 5.79
C SER A 218 12.49 -17.24 5.84
N LEU A 219 12.91 -16.69 7.00
CA LEU A 219 14.27 -16.17 7.19
C LEU A 219 15.33 -17.27 7.05
N THR A 220 15.04 -18.46 7.59
CA THR A 220 15.97 -19.60 7.65
C THR A 220 15.47 -20.82 6.87
N ALA A 221 14.29 -20.74 6.24
CA ALA A 221 13.76 -21.83 5.42
C ALA A 221 14.66 -22.10 4.19
N ASP A 222 14.60 -23.33 3.69
CA ASP A 222 15.24 -23.67 2.42
C ASP A 222 14.69 -22.77 1.30
N ALA A 223 15.57 -22.11 0.58
CA ALA A 223 15.26 -21.17 -0.47
C ALA A 223 15.57 -21.72 -1.88
N THR A 224 15.94 -23.01 -2.00
CA THR A 224 16.39 -23.62 -3.28
C THR A 224 15.29 -23.73 -4.33
N ASP A 225 14.04 -23.63 -3.93
CA ASP A 225 12.87 -23.59 -4.83
C ASP A 225 12.49 -22.17 -5.29
N ARG A 226 13.10 -21.14 -4.70
CA ARG A 226 12.87 -19.73 -5.05
C ARG A 226 13.71 -19.28 -6.24
N PRO A 227 13.33 -18.20 -6.92
CA PRO A 227 14.14 -17.59 -7.95
C PRO A 227 15.55 -17.25 -7.47
N MET A 228 16.52 -17.40 -8.35
CA MET A 228 17.93 -17.09 -8.06
C MET A 228 18.11 -15.62 -7.69
N TRP A 229 17.32 -14.73 -8.26
CA TRP A 229 17.39 -13.30 -7.92
C TRP A 229 17.02 -13.07 -6.45
N VAL A 230 15.98 -13.76 -5.92
CA VAL A 230 15.58 -13.68 -4.51
C VAL A 230 16.71 -14.18 -3.60
N GLN A 231 17.28 -15.34 -3.92
CA GLN A 231 18.38 -15.93 -3.15
C GLN A 231 19.61 -15.00 -3.13
N ASN A 232 19.97 -14.40 -4.29
CA ASN A 232 21.08 -13.46 -4.40
C ASN A 232 20.81 -12.10 -3.76
N GLN A 233 19.56 -11.70 -3.65
CA GLN A 233 19.14 -10.44 -3.02
C GLN A 233 19.53 -10.37 -1.54
N ARG A 234 19.64 -11.54 -0.88
CA ARG A 234 20.05 -11.66 0.52
C ARG A 234 21.34 -10.87 0.83
N ASN A 235 22.29 -10.86 -0.13
CA ASN A 235 23.57 -10.16 -0.02
C ASN A 235 23.60 -8.81 -0.74
N SER A 236 22.47 -8.17 -0.91
CA SER A 236 22.35 -6.86 -1.55
C SER A 236 21.72 -5.84 -0.59
N TRP A 237 21.54 -4.61 -1.05
CA TRP A 237 20.94 -3.53 -0.27
C TRP A 237 19.61 -3.90 0.41
N HIS A 238 18.78 -4.75 -0.22
CA HIS A 238 17.49 -5.19 0.31
C HIS A 238 17.53 -6.60 0.91
N GLY A 239 18.70 -7.07 1.31
CA GLY A 239 18.88 -8.38 1.93
C GLY A 239 19.26 -8.32 3.38
N VAL A 240 18.97 -9.40 4.11
CA VAL A 240 19.24 -9.51 5.56
C VAL A 240 20.71 -9.43 5.91
N ASP A 241 21.61 -9.80 4.98
CA ASP A 241 23.05 -9.72 5.19
C ASP A 241 23.61 -8.31 4.93
N TYR A 242 22.77 -7.41 4.43
CA TYR A 242 23.06 -5.99 4.30
C TYR A 242 21.81 -5.19 4.73
N PRO A 243 21.62 -4.98 6.05
CA PRO A 243 20.42 -4.33 6.57
C PRO A 243 20.17 -2.95 5.97
N TYR A 244 18.94 -2.73 5.54
CA TYR A 244 18.50 -1.51 4.91
C TYR A 244 18.59 -0.31 5.86
N HIS A 245 19.39 0.70 5.50
CA HIS A 245 19.65 1.91 6.28
C HIS A 245 20.23 1.67 7.69
N SER A 246 20.67 0.47 8.04
CA SER A 246 21.13 0.16 9.39
C SER A 246 22.19 -0.94 9.41
N THR A 247 22.99 -0.93 10.48
CA THR A 247 23.89 -2.05 10.86
C THR A 247 23.29 -2.87 12.01
N LEU A 248 22.05 -2.54 12.45
CA LEU A 248 21.36 -3.27 13.50
C LEU A 248 20.94 -4.65 13.02
N ASP A 249 20.76 -5.57 13.95
CA ASP A 249 20.15 -6.85 13.63
C ASP A 249 18.65 -6.70 13.33
N ILE A 250 18.03 -7.74 12.77
CA ILE A 250 16.62 -7.70 12.37
C ILE A 250 15.69 -7.49 13.57
N ALA A 251 16.03 -8.02 14.75
CA ALA A 251 15.21 -7.86 15.94
C ALA A 251 15.21 -6.41 16.41
N GLU A 252 16.39 -5.79 16.52
CA GLU A 252 16.53 -4.37 16.88
C GLU A 252 15.88 -3.47 15.81
N TYR A 253 15.97 -3.85 14.54
CA TYR A 253 15.38 -3.13 13.43
C TYR A 253 13.84 -3.14 13.50
N TYR A 254 13.25 -4.32 13.80
CA TYR A 254 11.81 -4.43 14.00
C TYR A 254 11.34 -3.74 15.29
N GLN A 255 12.11 -3.80 16.38
CA GLN A 255 11.77 -3.10 17.63
C GLN A 255 11.71 -1.58 17.40
N SER A 256 12.67 -1.01 16.68
CA SER A 256 12.68 0.42 16.32
C SER A 256 11.45 0.79 15.45
N TYR A 257 11.09 -0.08 14.51
CA TYR A 257 9.87 0.06 13.70
C TYR A 257 8.61 0.06 14.58
N ALA A 258 8.49 -0.89 15.51
CA ALA A 258 7.37 -0.99 16.43
C ALA A 258 7.27 0.24 17.37
N GLU A 259 8.41 0.76 17.83
CA GLU A 259 8.48 1.97 18.63
C GLU A 259 8.02 3.22 17.87
N ALA A 260 8.39 3.35 16.59
CA ALA A 260 7.92 4.43 15.74
C ALA A 260 6.41 4.32 15.45
N LEU A 261 5.86 3.09 15.37
CA LEU A 261 4.44 2.84 15.18
C LEU A 261 3.59 3.30 16.37
N CYS A 262 4.13 3.28 17.59
CA CYS A 262 3.40 3.77 18.77
C CYS A 262 2.90 5.21 18.60
N ALA A 263 3.70 6.09 18.00
CA ALA A 263 3.29 7.47 17.77
C ALA A 263 2.17 7.59 16.72
N VAL A 264 2.12 6.68 15.75
CA VAL A 264 1.01 6.60 14.79
C VAL A 264 -0.27 6.16 15.47
N ASP A 265 -0.20 5.15 16.35
CA ASP A 265 -1.35 4.70 17.12
C ASP A 265 -1.90 5.82 18.00
N GLU A 266 -1.04 6.57 18.70
CA GLU A 266 -1.43 7.76 19.47
C GLU A 266 -2.07 8.84 18.58
N SER A 267 -1.54 9.06 17.38
CA SER A 267 -2.13 9.99 16.41
C SER A 267 -3.57 9.62 16.08
N VAL A 268 -3.82 8.32 15.81
CA VAL A 268 -5.18 7.81 15.57
C VAL A 268 -6.06 8.09 16.78
N GLY A 269 -5.57 7.82 18.00
CA GLY A 269 -6.29 8.12 19.25
C GLY A 269 -6.69 9.59 19.38
N ARG A 270 -5.79 10.51 19.04
CA ARG A 270 -6.06 11.95 19.07
C ARG A 270 -7.11 12.37 18.03
N ILE A 271 -7.07 11.80 16.83
CA ILE A 271 -8.11 12.04 15.80
C ILE A 271 -9.48 11.54 16.26
N LEU A 272 -9.55 10.35 16.84
CA LEU A 272 -10.81 9.82 17.37
C LEU A 272 -11.34 10.65 18.53
N ALA A 273 -10.46 11.14 19.40
CA ALA A 273 -10.82 11.97 20.55
C ALA A 273 -11.43 13.33 20.13
N VAL A 274 -10.84 14.03 19.16
CA VAL A 274 -11.40 15.31 18.66
C VAL A 274 -12.76 15.10 17.99
N LEU A 275 -12.94 14.00 17.23
CA LEU A 275 -14.24 13.65 16.64
C LEU A 275 -15.29 13.35 17.71
N GLN A 276 -14.91 12.67 18.80
CA GLN A 276 -15.80 12.39 19.94
C GLN A 276 -16.21 13.69 20.64
N GLN A 277 -15.27 14.59 20.91
CA GLN A 277 -15.54 15.89 21.53
C GLN A 277 -16.50 16.75 20.69
N ARG A 278 -16.44 16.64 19.38
CA ARG A 278 -17.31 17.33 18.43
C ARG A 278 -18.67 16.64 18.20
N GLY A 279 -18.87 15.44 18.75
CA GLY A 279 -20.06 14.63 18.49
C GLY A 279 -20.14 14.10 17.05
N GLU A 280 -19.01 14.04 16.33
CA GLU A 280 -18.94 13.68 14.92
C GLU A 280 -18.38 12.24 14.71
N LEU A 281 -17.92 11.57 15.77
CA LEU A 281 -17.20 10.30 15.69
C LEU A 281 -18.01 9.19 14.98
N ASP A 282 -19.30 9.07 15.28
CA ASP A 282 -20.14 8.01 14.72
C ASP A 282 -20.64 8.31 13.30
N SER A 283 -20.61 9.57 12.88
CA SER A 283 -21.03 10.01 11.54
C SER A 283 -19.88 10.27 10.57
N THR A 284 -18.64 10.26 11.03
CA THR A 284 -17.44 10.41 10.20
C THR A 284 -16.93 9.04 9.72
N LEU A 285 -16.69 8.89 8.43
CA LEU A 285 -15.98 7.71 7.90
C LEU A 285 -14.48 7.90 8.16
N VAL A 286 -13.93 7.07 9.05
CA VAL A 286 -12.49 6.99 9.29
C VAL A 286 -11.96 5.74 8.61
N LEU A 287 -11.02 5.92 7.68
CA LEU A 287 -10.27 4.86 7.01
C LEU A 287 -8.80 4.96 7.42
N TYR A 288 -8.19 3.83 7.75
CA TYR A 288 -6.77 3.70 8.04
C TYR A 288 -6.14 2.67 7.13
N MET A 289 -5.00 2.98 6.49
CA MET A 289 -4.31 2.08 5.56
C MET A 289 -2.80 2.28 5.58
N GLY A 290 -2.02 1.22 5.28
CA GLY A 290 -0.61 1.31 4.89
C GLY A 290 -0.47 1.61 3.39
N ASP A 291 0.56 2.38 2.98
CA ASP A 291 0.82 2.63 1.56
C ASP A 291 1.53 1.46 0.87
N ASN A 292 2.28 0.68 1.60
CA ASN A 292 2.81 -0.65 1.29
C ASN A 292 3.25 -1.34 2.60
N GLY A 293 3.52 -2.63 2.51
CA GLY A 293 4.10 -3.39 3.61
C GLY A 293 5.64 -3.27 3.66
N PHE A 294 6.26 -4.11 4.47
CA PHE A 294 7.71 -4.15 4.65
C PHE A 294 8.15 -5.54 5.12
N ALA A 295 9.22 -6.10 4.55
CA ALA A 295 9.81 -7.38 4.96
C ALA A 295 10.89 -7.16 6.03
N PHE A 296 10.85 -7.97 7.08
CA PHE A 296 11.84 -8.01 8.16
C PHE A 296 12.51 -9.38 8.22
N GLY A 297 13.08 -9.82 7.10
CA GLY A 297 13.77 -11.09 6.97
C GLY A 297 12.99 -12.16 6.25
N GLU A 298 11.73 -11.94 5.93
CA GLU A 298 10.97 -12.87 5.10
C GLU A 298 11.70 -13.11 3.77
N HIS A 299 11.84 -14.36 3.40
CA HIS A 299 12.58 -14.82 2.22
C HIS A 299 14.06 -14.37 2.16
N GLY A 300 14.64 -13.95 3.30
CA GLY A 300 15.96 -13.35 3.38
C GLY A 300 15.99 -11.89 2.92
N LEU A 301 14.85 -11.23 2.80
CA LEU A 301 14.71 -9.88 2.28
C LEU A 301 14.42 -8.86 3.39
N ILE A 302 14.81 -7.63 3.13
CA ILE A 302 14.43 -6.43 3.87
C ILE A 302 13.85 -5.44 2.85
N ASP A 303 12.96 -4.56 3.29
CA ASP A 303 12.30 -3.57 2.44
C ASP A 303 11.00 -4.10 1.80
N LYS A 304 10.63 -3.58 0.70
CA LYS A 304 9.43 -3.81 -0.10
C LYS A 304 9.82 -4.13 -1.55
N ARG A 305 9.01 -3.82 -2.54
CA ARG A 305 9.29 -4.02 -3.98
C ARG A 305 9.08 -5.43 -4.50
N THR A 306 8.51 -6.30 -3.69
CA THR A 306 8.20 -7.68 -4.07
C THR A 306 6.70 -7.93 -4.07
N ALA A 307 6.26 -9.04 -4.66
CA ALA A 307 4.88 -9.46 -4.63
C ALA A 307 4.56 -10.44 -3.48
N TYR A 308 5.47 -10.59 -2.50
CA TYR A 308 5.18 -11.36 -1.29
C TYR A 308 4.17 -10.63 -0.40
N GLU A 309 3.42 -11.42 0.42
CA GLU A 309 2.35 -10.85 1.28
C GLU A 309 2.88 -9.71 2.16
N GLU A 310 4.10 -9.83 2.69
CA GLU A 310 4.70 -8.82 3.57
C GLU A 310 4.93 -7.47 2.89
N SER A 311 5.12 -7.46 1.57
CA SER A 311 5.31 -6.23 0.80
C SER A 311 4.00 -5.66 0.28
N MET A 312 3.11 -6.51 -0.27
CA MET A 312 1.92 -6.04 -0.96
C MET A 312 0.67 -5.96 -0.09
N ARG A 313 0.61 -6.71 1.01
CA ARG A 313 -0.54 -6.70 1.92
C ARG A 313 -0.34 -5.66 3.00
N VAL A 314 -1.41 -4.91 3.27
CA VAL A 314 -1.39 -3.76 4.20
C VAL A 314 -2.57 -3.82 5.16
N PRO A 315 -2.48 -3.17 6.34
CA PRO A 315 -3.65 -2.99 7.17
C PRO A 315 -4.66 -2.11 6.45
N LEU A 316 -5.94 -2.46 6.55
CA LEU A 316 -7.05 -1.59 6.17
C LEU A 316 -8.16 -1.72 7.20
N LEU A 317 -8.42 -0.63 7.90
CA LEU A 317 -9.43 -0.52 8.94
C LEU A 317 -10.43 0.58 8.54
N ALA A 318 -11.70 0.36 8.86
CA ALA A 318 -12.76 1.32 8.56
C ALA A 318 -13.70 1.47 9.76
N ARG A 319 -14.07 2.70 10.12
CA ARG A 319 -15.04 2.98 11.17
C ARG A 319 -16.04 4.04 10.72
N CYS A 320 -17.33 3.71 10.78
CA CYS A 320 -18.45 4.65 10.67
C CYS A 320 -19.76 3.95 11.11
N PRO A 321 -20.12 3.94 12.39
CA PRO A 321 -21.35 3.29 12.88
C PRO A 321 -22.63 3.74 12.17
N ALA A 322 -22.67 4.97 11.69
CA ALA A 322 -23.80 5.49 10.92
C ALA A 322 -23.91 4.89 9.49
N LEU A 323 -22.90 4.18 8.99
CA LEU A 323 -22.88 3.55 7.66
C LEU A 323 -22.97 2.03 7.70
N PHE A 324 -22.31 1.40 8.68
CA PHE A 324 -22.20 -0.06 8.78
C PHE A 324 -21.99 -0.50 10.24
N LYS A 325 -22.26 -1.77 10.51
CA LYS A 325 -22.14 -2.38 11.84
C LYS A 325 -20.67 -2.51 12.25
N ALA A 326 -20.40 -2.39 13.54
CA ALA A 326 -19.09 -2.63 14.13
C ALA A 326 -18.75 -4.13 14.21
N GLY A 327 -17.46 -4.43 14.47
CA GLY A 327 -16.94 -5.78 14.74
C GLY A 327 -16.90 -6.70 13.52
N GLN A 328 -16.83 -6.14 12.31
CA GLN A 328 -16.83 -6.94 11.09
C GLN A 328 -15.41 -7.28 10.63
N THR A 329 -15.26 -8.49 10.09
CA THR A 329 -14.08 -8.87 9.29
C THR A 329 -14.53 -9.12 7.86
N ILE A 330 -13.97 -8.37 6.92
CA ILE A 330 -14.28 -8.46 5.48
C ILE A 330 -13.20 -9.30 4.82
N PRO A 331 -13.51 -10.51 4.33
CA PRO A 331 -12.53 -11.43 3.76
C PRO A 331 -12.23 -11.18 2.27
N GLN A 332 -13.03 -10.38 1.58
CA GLN A 332 -12.83 -10.11 0.15
C GLN A 332 -11.50 -9.40 -0.11
N VAL A 333 -10.91 -9.68 -1.26
CA VAL A 333 -9.71 -8.99 -1.74
C VAL A 333 -10.04 -7.56 -2.11
N VAL A 334 -9.50 -6.60 -1.39
CA VAL A 334 -9.62 -5.16 -1.67
C VAL A 334 -8.25 -4.58 -2.00
N ALA A 335 -8.23 -3.47 -2.73
CA ALA A 335 -7.00 -2.85 -3.16
C ALA A 335 -6.96 -1.35 -2.82
N ASN A 336 -5.75 -0.77 -2.83
CA ASN A 336 -5.56 0.67 -2.70
C ASN A 336 -6.32 1.48 -3.77
N LEU A 337 -6.58 0.89 -4.94
CA LEU A 337 -7.42 1.45 -6.01
C LEU A 337 -8.87 1.74 -5.55
N ASP A 338 -9.35 1.00 -4.56
CA ASP A 338 -10.73 1.02 -4.10
C ASP A 338 -11.02 2.16 -3.11
N ILE A 339 -9.98 2.83 -2.61
CA ILE A 339 -10.12 3.97 -1.68
C ILE A 339 -10.87 5.12 -2.35
N MET A 340 -10.47 5.50 -3.57
CA MET A 340 -11.13 6.59 -4.31
C MET A 340 -12.64 6.36 -4.48
N PRO A 341 -13.11 5.26 -5.11
CA PRO A 341 -14.55 5.06 -5.30
C PRO A 341 -15.29 4.88 -3.98
N THR A 342 -14.68 4.31 -2.95
CA THR A 342 -15.32 4.16 -1.63
C THR A 342 -15.53 5.50 -0.93
N VAL A 343 -14.54 6.38 -0.95
CA VAL A 343 -14.66 7.72 -0.36
C VAL A 343 -15.70 8.54 -1.10
N LEU A 344 -15.70 8.49 -2.44
CA LEU A 344 -16.69 9.22 -3.24
C LEU A 344 -18.11 8.70 -3.00
N GLU A 345 -18.32 7.38 -2.96
CA GLU A 345 -19.63 6.80 -2.65
C GLU A 345 -20.12 7.19 -1.24
N ALA A 346 -19.23 7.15 -0.24
CA ALA A 346 -19.56 7.57 1.12
C ALA A 346 -19.94 9.06 1.21
N ALA A 347 -19.42 9.88 0.31
CA ALA A 347 -19.78 11.29 0.15
C ALA A 347 -21.03 11.50 -0.71
N GLY A 348 -21.65 10.42 -1.22
CA GLY A 348 -22.83 10.50 -2.13
C GLY A 348 -22.48 10.90 -3.56
N LEU A 349 -21.24 10.74 -3.98
CA LEU A 349 -20.74 11.10 -5.31
C LEU A 349 -20.46 9.85 -6.15
N PRO A 350 -20.74 9.87 -7.46
CA PRO A 350 -20.35 8.79 -8.34
C PRO A 350 -18.83 8.79 -8.56
N PRO A 351 -18.20 7.61 -8.69
CA PRO A 351 -16.80 7.54 -9.08
C PRO A 351 -16.62 8.02 -10.53
N PRO A 352 -15.46 8.63 -10.85
CA PRO A 352 -15.17 9.04 -12.23
C PRO A 352 -15.00 7.82 -13.14
N VAL A 353 -15.35 8.00 -14.41
CA VAL A 353 -15.18 6.98 -15.44
C VAL A 353 -13.69 6.69 -15.68
N GLY A 354 -13.34 5.42 -15.90
CA GLY A 354 -11.99 4.98 -16.24
C GLY A 354 -11.07 4.70 -15.04
N GLY A 355 -11.62 4.63 -13.83
CA GLY A 355 -10.95 4.03 -12.67
C GLY A 355 -10.96 2.49 -12.75
N ASP A 356 -9.96 1.87 -12.13
CA ASP A 356 -9.81 0.40 -12.06
C ASP A 356 -10.30 -0.17 -10.71
N GLY A 357 -10.56 0.71 -9.73
CA GLY A 357 -11.07 0.36 -8.41
C GLY A 357 -12.59 0.22 -8.35
N ALA A 358 -13.07 -0.47 -7.32
CA ALA A 358 -14.49 -0.61 -6.98
C ALA A 358 -14.72 -0.19 -5.52
N SER A 359 -15.86 0.40 -5.22
CA SER A 359 -16.18 0.75 -3.83
C SER A 359 -16.44 -0.48 -2.98
N PHE A 360 -15.73 -0.60 -1.86
CA PHE A 360 -16.00 -1.64 -0.86
C PHE A 360 -17.02 -1.22 0.19
N LEU A 361 -17.64 -0.05 0.08
CA LEU A 361 -18.71 0.38 1.01
C LEU A 361 -19.87 -0.62 1.06
N PRO A 362 -20.36 -1.19 -0.07
CA PRO A 362 -21.39 -2.23 -0.02
C PRO A 362 -20.97 -3.46 0.78
N LEU A 363 -19.69 -3.88 0.74
CA LEU A 363 -19.17 -5.00 1.53
C LEU A 363 -19.24 -4.67 3.03
N LEU A 364 -18.83 -3.47 3.43
CA LEU A 364 -18.95 -2.99 4.81
C LEU A 364 -20.40 -2.96 5.28
N GLN A 365 -21.35 -2.68 4.38
CA GLN A 365 -22.80 -2.70 4.66
C GLN A 365 -23.40 -4.11 4.70
N GLY A 366 -22.57 -5.15 4.50
CA GLY A 366 -23.02 -6.55 4.47
C GLY A 366 -23.83 -6.91 3.22
N LYS A 367 -23.77 -6.10 2.16
CA LYS A 367 -24.46 -6.36 0.90
C LYS A 367 -23.71 -7.41 0.07
N ARG A 368 -24.45 -8.30 -0.56
CA ARG A 368 -23.90 -9.22 -1.56
C ARG A 368 -23.84 -8.50 -2.90
N VAL A 369 -22.64 -8.22 -3.36
CA VAL A 369 -22.36 -7.58 -4.65
C VAL A 369 -21.36 -8.42 -5.44
N PRO A 370 -21.39 -8.38 -6.79
CA PRO A 370 -20.29 -8.92 -7.57
C PRO A 370 -18.98 -8.26 -7.14
N TRP A 371 -17.95 -9.08 -6.91
CA TRP A 371 -16.64 -8.61 -6.47
C TRP A 371 -15.55 -9.28 -7.27
N ARG A 372 -14.35 -8.67 -7.28
CA ARG A 372 -13.21 -9.25 -7.99
C ARG A 372 -12.82 -10.60 -7.41
N ASP A 373 -12.44 -11.51 -8.28
CA ASP A 373 -11.89 -12.84 -7.96
C ASP A 373 -10.34 -12.84 -7.92
N SER A 374 -9.74 -11.79 -8.46
CA SER A 374 -8.29 -11.68 -8.62
C SER A 374 -7.83 -10.22 -8.58
N LEU A 375 -6.58 -10.00 -8.19
CA LEU A 375 -5.93 -8.70 -8.15
C LEU A 375 -4.60 -8.78 -8.90
N LEU A 376 -4.38 -7.84 -9.81
CA LEU A 376 -3.09 -7.61 -10.45
C LEU A 376 -2.19 -6.81 -9.51
N TYR A 377 -0.97 -7.28 -9.32
CA TYR A 377 0.14 -6.56 -8.74
C TYR A 377 1.18 -6.30 -9.82
N GLU A 378 1.81 -5.13 -9.79
CA GLU A 378 2.85 -4.73 -10.74
C GLU A 378 3.96 -3.96 -10.01
N TYR A 379 5.20 -4.29 -10.33
CA TYR A 379 6.37 -3.53 -9.94
C TYR A 379 7.30 -3.43 -11.14
N TYR A 380 7.79 -2.24 -11.41
CA TYR A 380 8.66 -1.97 -12.54
C TYR A 380 10.08 -1.71 -12.08
N TRP A 381 11.04 -2.27 -12.80
CA TRP A 381 12.45 -2.10 -12.52
C TRP A 381 12.84 -0.65 -12.31
N GLU A 382 13.60 -0.40 -11.25
CA GLU A 382 14.15 0.92 -10.89
C GLU A 382 15.67 0.94 -11.07
N ARG A 383 16.18 2.04 -11.63
CA ARG A 383 17.62 2.23 -11.76
C ARG A 383 18.35 2.28 -10.41
N ASN A 384 17.69 2.78 -9.38
CA ASN A 384 18.23 2.84 -8.02
C ASN A 384 18.46 1.45 -7.42
N PHE A 385 17.62 0.48 -7.79
CA PHE A 385 17.59 -0.87 -7.24
C PHE A 385 17.62 -1.91 -8.35
N PRO A 386 18.71 -1.94 -9.15
CA PRO A 386 18.78 -2.71 -10.39
C PRO A 386 18.71 -4.24 -10.18
N GLN A 387 18.91 -4.69 -8.95
CA GLN A 387 18.84 -6.10 -8.57
C GLN A 387 17.41 -6.63 -8.40
N THR A 388 16.40 -5.76 -8.34
CA THR A 388 15.00 -6.17 -8.23
C THR A 388 14.35 -6.13 -9.61
N PRO A 389 13.89 -7.26 -10.16
CA PRO A 389 13.33 -7.31 -11.51
C PRO A 389 11.93 -6.71 -11.58
N THR A 390 11.48 -6.38 -12.78
CA THR A 390 10.07 -6.13 -13.05
C THR A 390 9.26 -7.39 -12.78
N VAL A 391 8.17 -7.27 -12.03
CA VAL A 391 7.25 -8.38 -11.73
C VAL A 391 5.80 -7.98 -11.98
N HIS A 392 5.04 -8.88 -12.60
CA HIS A 392 3.59 -8.89 -12.55
C HIS A 392 3.14 -10.10 -11.73
N ALA A 393 2.24 -9.89 -10.79
CA ALA A 393 1.65 -10.99 -10.05
C ALA A 393 0.13 -10.95 -10.09
N LEU A 394 -0.48 -12.13 -10.04
CA LEU A 394 -1.91 -12.31 -9.90
C LEU A 394 -2.20 -12.99 -8.57
N ARG A 395 -3.01 -12.35 -7.73
CA ARG A 395 -3.42 -12.87 -6.43
C ARG A 395 -4.92 -13.14 -6.45
N THR A 396 -5.30 -14.40 -6.22
CA THR A 396 -6.69 -14.85 -6.01
C THR A 396 -6.90 -15.16 -4.53
N ASP A 397 -8.08 -15.65 -4.13
CA ASP A 397 -8.32 -16.08 -2.74
C ASP A 397 -7.44 -17.27 -2.33
N GLN A 398 -7.06 -18.13 -3.26
CA GLN A 398 -6.29 -19.32 -2.97
C GLN A 398 -4.84 -19.24 -3.46
N TYR A 399 -4.61 -18.80 -4.69
CA TYR A 399 -3.29 -18.83 -5.32
C TYR A 399 -2.72 -17.44 -5.55
N LYS A 400 -1.38 -17.37 -5.50
CA LYS A 400 -0.61 -16.23 -5.99
C LYS A 400 0.43 -16.73 -7.00
N TYR A 401 0.38 -16.15 -8.21
CA TYR A 401 1.33 -16.40 -9.28
C TYR A 401 2.14 -15.15 -9.54
N MET A 402 3.47 -15.26 -9.58
CA MET A 402 4.40 -14.16 -9.84
C MET A 402 5.20 -14.47 -11.11
N ARG A 403 5.19 -13.52 -12.05
CA ARG A 403 5.92 -13.61 -13.31
C ARG A 403 6.96 -12.50 -13.40
N TYR A 404 8.21 -12.88 -13.61
CA TYR A 404 9.33 -11.96 -13.72
C TYR A 404 9.64 -11.63 -15.18
N HIS A 405 10.10 -10.39 -15.41
CA HIS A 405 10.41 -9.88 -16.73
C HIS A 405 11.83 -9.32 -16.78
N GLY A 406 12.51 -9.53 -17.91
CA GLY A 406 13.87 -9.02 -18.14
C GLY A 406 14.98 -9.82 -17.49
N ILE A 407 14.65 -10.96 -16.86
CA ILE A 407 15.62 -11.92 -16.29
C ILE A 407 15.27 -13.33 -16.71
N TRP A 408 16.29 -14.20 -16.67
CA TRP A 408 16.10 -15.64 -16.83
C TRP A 408 16.12 -16.27 -15.44
N ASP A 409 14.93 -16.53 -14.91
CA ASP A 409 14.75 -17.10 -13.59
C ASP A 409 13.41 -17.82 -13.50
N LEU A 410 13.14 -18.48 -12.38
CA LEU A 410 11.88 -19.12 -12.11
C LEU A 410 10.79 -18.08 -11.87
N ASP A 411 9.59 -18.32 -12.42
CA ASP A 411 8.36 -17.75 -11.89
C ASP A 411 8.02 -18.41 -10.53
N GLU A 412 6.99 -17.89 -9.86
CA GLU A 412 6.56 -18.47 -8.58
C GLU A 412 5.05 -18.72 -8.57
N LEU A 413 4.64 -19.81 -7.92
CA LEU A 413 3.25 -20.10 -7.57
C LEU A 413 3.16 -20.54 -6.12
N TYR A 414 2.25 -19.94 -5.36
CA TYR A 414 1.96 -20.31 -3.97
C TYR A 414 0.47 -20.58 -3.76
N ASP A 415 0.14 -21.60 -2.97
CA ASP A 415 -1.19 -21.80 -2.41
C ASP A 415 -1.27 -21.05 -1.08
N ILE A 416 -1.83 -19.83 -1.10
CA ILE A 416 -1.85 -18.92 0.06
C ILE A 416 -2.77 -19.44 1.19
N GLN A 417 -3.69 -20.35 0.90
CA GLN A 417 -4.53 -20.95 1.94
C GLN A 417 -3.78 -22.04 2.68
N ALA A 418 -3.02 -22.87 1.98
CA ALA A 418 -2.24 -23.97 2.56
C ALA A 418 -0.87 -23.48 3.08
N ASP A 419 -0.27 -22.50 2.40
CA ASP A 419 1.04 -21.94 2.69
C ASP A 419 0.98 -20.39 2.75
N PRO A 420 0.38 -19.81 3.79
CA PRO A 420 0.23 -18.36 3.92
C PRO A 420 1.55 -17.60 4.14
N ARG A 421 2.67 -18.30 4.29
CA ARG A 421 4.02 -17.74 4.44
C ARG A 421 4.87 -17.91 3.16
N GLU A 422 4.28 -18.43 2.10
CA GLU A 422 4.94 -18.57 0.79
C GLU A 422 6.30 -19.31 0.87
N LEU A 423 6.33 -20.42 1.64
CA LEU A 423 7.55 -21.18 1.88
C LEU A 423 7.87 -22.16 0.75
N HIS A 424 6.86 -22.62 0.00
CA HIS A 424 6.99 -23.70 -1.00
C HIS A 424 6.52 -23.23 -2.37
N ASN A 425 7.47 -23.00 -3.28
CA ASN A 425 7.18 -22.60 -4.66
C ASN A 425 6.67 -23.80 -5.49
N LEU A 426 5.42 -23.75 -5.88
CA LEU A 426 4.72 -24.80 -6.63
C LEU A 426 4.92 -24.71 -8.15
N ILE A 427 5.75 -23.81 -8.65
CA ILE A 427 5.92 -23.55 -10.09
C ILE A 427 6.35 -24.79 -10.88
N LYS A 428 7.11 -25.69 -10.26
CA LYS A 428 7.58 -26.96 -10.87
C LYS A 428 6.64 -28.13 -10.59
N SER A 429 5.58 -27.95 -9.83
CA SER A 429 4.66 -29.03 -9.46
C SER A 429 3.85 -29.51 -10.66
N PRO A 430 3.93 -30.80 -11.07
CA PRO A 430 3.10 -31.32 -12.14
C PRO A 430 1.59 -31.19 -11.90
N ALA A 431 1.18 -31.30 -10.63
CA ALA A 431 -0.23 -31.17 -10.23
C ALA A 431 -0.79 -29.76 -10.42
N HIS A 432 0.06 -28.72 -10.46
CA HIS A 432 -0.36 -27.32 -10.53
C HIS A 432 -0.19 -26.67 -11.91
N GLN A 433 0.24 -27.42 -12.94
CA GLN A 433 0.49 -26.85 -14.28
C GLN A 433 -0.77 -26.23 -14.92
N ALA A 434 -1.95 -26.82 -14.67
CA ALA A 434 -3.21 -26.25 -15.14
C ALA A 434 -3.53 -24.90 -14.44
N VAL A 435 -3.27 -24.80 -13.14
CA VAL A 435 -3.45 -23.57 -12.34
C VAL A 435 -2.50 -22.49 -12.85
N ILE A 436 -1.22 -22.82 -13.04
CA ILE A 436 -0.21 -21.88 -13.56
C ILE A 436 -0.66 -21.30 -14.91
N LYS A 437 -1.09 -22.15 -15.83
CA LYS A 437 -1.58 -21.72 -17.15
C LYS A 437 -2.79 -20.78 -17.03
N GLN A 438 -3.76 -21.12 -16.17
CA GLN A 438 -4.94 -20.32 -15.95
C GLN A 438 -4.59 -18.96 -15.34
N MET A 439 -3.73 -18.93 -14.30
CA MET A 439 -3.30 -17.73 -13.64
C MET A 439 -2.53 -16.79 -14.60
N ASN A 440 -1.62 -17.37 -15.39
CA ASN A 440 -0.89 -16.61 -16.40
C ASN A 440 -1.82 -16.02 -17.47
N GLN A 441 -2.78 -16.78 -17.96
CA GLN A 441 -3.78 -16.30 -18.92
C GLN A 441 -4.58 -15.14 -18.32
N ARG A 442 -5.10 -15.31 -17.10
CA ARG A 442 -5.90 -14.28 -16.41
C ARG A 442 -5.09 -13.01 -16.16
N LEU A 443 -3.81 -13.14 -15.81
CA LEU A 443 -2.91 -11.99 -15.64
C LEU A 443 -2.84 -11.16 -16.94
N PHE A 444 -2.64 -11.78 -18.08
CA PHE A 444 -2.57 -11.08 -19.36
C PHE A 444 -3.93 -10.51 -19.80
N GLU A 445 -5.04 -11.19 -19.53
CA GLU A 445 -6.39 -10.64 -19.76
C GLU A 445 -6.62 -9.33 -19.00
N ILE A 446 -6.15 -9.25 -17.74
CA ILE A 446 -6.24 -8.00 -16.97
C ILE A 446 -5.34 -6.93 -17.58
N LEU A 447 -4.09 -7.24 -17.93
CA LEU A 447 -3.18 -6.29 -18.57
C LEU A 447 -3.75 -5.75 -19.89
N GLU A 448 -4.31 -6.62 -20.75
CA GLU A 448 -4.95 -6.21 -22.01
C GLU A 448 -6.16 -5.30 -21.75
N SER A 449 -7.03 -5.68 -20.83
CA SER A 449 -8.25 -4.90 -20.53
C SER A 449 -8.00 -3.56 -19.82
N THR A 450 -6.80 -3.38 -19.26
CA THR A 450 -6.40 -2.17 -18.52
C THR A 450 -5.32 -1.34 -19.23
N ASP A 451 -4.98 -1.64 -20.49
CA ASP A 451 -3.91 -0.99 -21.27
C ASP A 451 -2.50 -1.21 -20.67
N GLY A 452 -2.29 -2.30 -19.94
CA GLY A 452 -1.06 -2.62 -19.21
C GLY A 452 -0.03 -3.43 -19.98
N MET A 453 -0.26 -3.75 -21.26
CA MET A 453 0.65 -4.58 -22.06
C MET A 453 2.00 -3.92 -22.37
N ASN A 454 2.09 -2.60 -22.28
CA ASN A 454 3.31 -1.85 -22.46
C ASN A 454 3.91 -1.48 -21.10
N MET A 455 5.10 -2.01 -20.79
CA MET A 455 5.82 -1.70 -19.53
C MET A 455 6.38 -0.27 -19.57
N PRO A 456 5.95 0.62 -18.66
CA PRO A 456 6.39 2.02 -18.64
C PRO A 456 7.74 2.18 -17.92
N LEU A 457 8.84 1.72 -18.50
CA LEU A 457 10.18 1.80 -17.89
C LEU A 457 10.86 3.15 -18.15
N TYR A 458 11.42 3.74 -17.09
CA TYR A 458 12.23 4.98 -17.15
C TYR A 458 13.68 4.71 -16.73
N ARG A 459 14.49 4.25 -17.68
CA ARG A 459 15.87 3.80 -17.46
C ARG A 459 16.85 4.91 -17.09
N ASP A 460 16.52 6.15 -17.36
CA ASP A 460 17.34 7.34 -17.16
C ASP A 460 17.12 8.02 -15.81
N LYS A 461 16.16 7.55 -15.00
CA LYS A 461 15.79 8.15 -13.73
C LYS A 461 16.39 7.43 -12.53
N GLY A 462 16.73 8.21 -11.50
CA GLY A 462 17.34 7.73 -10.27
C GLY A 462 18.85 7.52 -10.32
N GLY A 463 19.47 7.41 -9.16
CA GLY A 463 20.87 7.05 -8.98
C GLY A 463 21.13 5.56 -9.23
N GLN A 464 22.24 5.05 -8.73
CA GLN A 464 22.53 3.62 -8.66
C GLN A 464 22.82 3.23 -7.23
N SER A 465 22.20 2.14 -6.78
CA SER A 465 22.40 1.56 -5.45
C SER A 465 22.54 0.05 -5.60
N ASN A 466 23.74 -0.39 -5.95
CA ASN A 466 24.06 -1.80 -6.18
C ASN A 466 25.13 -2.32 -5.21
N LEU A 467 25.14 -1.78 -4.00
CA LEU A 467 26.03 -2.20 -2.95
C LEU A 467 25.75 -3.66 -2.53
N ARG A 468 26.80 -4.42 -2.32
CA ARG A 468 26.74 -5.78 -1.81
C ARG A 468 27.69 -5.94 -0.62
N ASN A 469 27.30 -6.78 0.31
CA ASN A 469 28.18 -7.16 1.42
C ASN A 469 29.29 -8.08 0.90
N PRO A 470 30.57 -7.69 0.96
CA PRO A 470 31.67 -8.53 0.47
C PRO A 470 31.85 -9.83 1.28
N ASN A 471 31.36 -9.87 2.52
CA ASN A 471 31.41 -11.04 3.40
C ASN A 471 30.08 -11.81 3.46
N GLY A 472 29.13 -11.47 2.59
CA GLY A 472 27.86 -12.17 2.51
C GLY A 472 27.95 -13.55 1.88
N PRO A 473 26.84 -14.31 1.86
CA PRO A 473 26.81 -15.64 1.26
C PRO A 473 27.16 -15.60 -0.23
N PRO A 474 27.68 -16.71 -0.80
CA PRO A 474 27.94 -16.80 -2.23
C PRO A 474 26.65 -16.68 -3.04
N ALA A 475 26.79 -16.37 -4.33
CA ALA A 475 25.68 -16.38 -5.25
C ALA A 475 24.98 -17.76 -5.27
N ALA A 476 23.66 -17.75 -5.41
CA ALA A 476 22.88 -18.98 -5.55
C ALA A 476 23.32 -19.74 -6.81
N PRO A 477 23.29 -21.08 -6.76
CA PRO A 477 23.61 -21.90 -7.93
C PRO A 477 22.56 -21.71 -9.03
N PHE A 478 22.96 -21.90 -10.28
CA PHE A 478 22.03 -21.85 -11.40
C PHE A 478 20.93 -22.92 -11.22
N PRO A 479 19.65 -22.57 -11.42
CA PRO A 479 18.56 -23.51 -11.19
C PRO A 479 18.65 -24.74 -12.11
N LYS A 480 18.69 -25.93 -11.52
CA LYS A 480 18.77 -27.22 -12.26
C LYS A 480 17.67 -27.39 -13.31
N ALA A 481 16.50 -26.73 -13.12
CA ALA A 481 15.42 -26.78 -14.09
C ALA A 481 15.78 -26.20 -15.46
N PHE A 482 16.80 -25.35 -15.53
CA PHE A 482 17.30 -24.75 -16.77
C PHE A 482 18.56 -25.44 -17.33
N GLU A 483 19.10 -26.39 -16.61
CA GLU A 483 20.22 -27.20 -17.10
C GLU A 483 19.73 -28.16 -18.21
N GLN A 484 20.26 -28.00 -19.39
CA GLN A 484 19.97 -28.96 -20.46
C GLN A 484 20.70 -30.27 -20.22
N PRO A 485 20.08 -31.41 -20.42
CA PRO A 485 20.81 -32.67 -20.39
C PRO A 485 21.88 -32.67 -21.49
N PRO A 486 23.04 -33.28 -21.26
CA PRO A 486 24.09 -33.35 -22.27
C PRO A 486 23.54 -34.00 -23.56
N PRO A 487 23.93 -33.50 -24.75
CA PRO A 487 23.47 -34.06 -25.98
C PRO A 487 23.82 -35.56 -26.02
N LYS A 488 22.87 -36.39 -26.43
CA LYS A 488 23.11 -37.84 -26.61
C LYS A 488 24.29 -38.02 -27.55
N PRO A 489 25.25 -38.92 -27.26
CA PRO A 489 26.29 -39.24 -28.21
C PRO A 489 25.69 -39.67 -29.56
N ARG A 490 26.22 -39.13 -30.65
CA ARG A 490 25.81 -39.51 -32.00
C ARG A 490 26.26 -40.92 -32.34
#